data_9cf6941ec4344a8039452eae1948db04
#
_entry.id   9cf6941ec4344a8039452eae1948db04
#
_cell.length_a   1.000
_cell.length_b   1.000
_cell.length_c   1.000
_cell.angle_alpha   90.00
_cell.angle_beta   90.00
_cell.angle_gamma   90.00
#
_symmetry.space_group_name_H-M   'P 1'
#
loop_
_entity.id
_entity.type
_entity.pdbx_description
1 polymer ?
#
loop_
_entity_poly.entity_id
_entity_poly.type
_entity_poly.pdbx_seq_one_letter_code
_entity_poly.pdbx_strand_id
1 'polypeptide(L)'
;DPEGAATEFFYDRNSNLTTLKDGNGVTTDYTYDALNRLAAYRDGNGGITAYTYDALSRLTAITTPEGLTESYGYDAAGNLTSVTDALGQTTTYGYDKLYRMITTTSPMGAVEKYTYDRHDVVTSVTDALGNVTLYTVDANGQVTKKRQPDGESYLYTYDAVQRLTGITTPLGYETAFTYSNGNDILVKQDNLDRTTEYTYDIMHRLTSVTDPEGGVTTYGYDERGNQSEVTDALGYSWNYAYDKVDRMTTVTDPEEKVTDILYDKVGNIVSIKRPGERTTAYAYDGNYNTTAVTDPKGYVYNYGYDKDDRLTLTTDPLEQTTGY
;
A
#
# COMPACT_ATOMS: atom_id res chain seq x y z
N ASP A 1 -0.94 18.61 -16.06
CA ASP A 1 0.39 18.11 -15.74
C ASP A 1 1.40 18.39 -16.87
N PRO A 2 2.71 18.12 -16.70
CA PRO A 2 3.72 18.35 -17.74
C PRO A 2 3.52 17.56 -19.05
N GLU A 3 2.74 16.48 -19.05
CA GLU A 3 2.36 15.70 -20.25
C GLU A 3 1.08 16.21 -20.91
N GLY A 4 0.49 17.30 -20.38
CA GLY A 4 -0.70 17.95 -20.91
C GLY A 4 -2.03 17.33 -20.47
N ALA A 5 -2.02 16.42 -19.50
CA ALA A 5 -3.25 15.97 -18.87
C ALA A 5 -3.78 17.06 -17.91
N ALA A 6 -5.08 17.38 -18.05
CA ALA A 6 -5.73 18.38 -17.21
C ALA A 6 -6.78 17.69 -16.33
N THR A 7 -6.80 18.03 -15.05
CA THR A 7 -7.90 17.68 -14.13
C THR A 7 -8.71 18.93 -13.86
N GLU A 8 -10.01 18.86 -14.05
CA GLU A 8 -10.95 19.97 -13.83
C GLU A 8 -11.75 19.70 -12.55
N PHE A 9 -11.90 20.75 -11.73
CA PHE A 9 -12.63 20.70 -10.45
C PHE A 9 -13.78 21.70 -10.48
N PHE A 10 -14.98 21.25 -10.17
CA PHE A 10 -16.17 22.08 -10.11
C PHE A 10 -16.70 22.11 -8.69
N TYR A 11 -17.18 23.27 -8.27
CA TYR A 11 -17.59 23.51 -6.88
C TYR A 11 -18.98 24.15 -6.80
N ASP A 12 -19.70 23.88 -5.73
CA ASP A 12 -20.94 24.59 -5.40
C ASP A 12 -20.66 25.95 -4.70
N ARG A 13 -21.74 26.64 -4.29
CA ARG A 13 -21.64 27.93 -3.61
C ARG A 13 -21.05 27.84 -2.18
N ASN A 14 -21.05 26.66 -1.59
CA ASN A 14 -20.47 26.38 -0.26
C ASN A 14 -19.03 25.93 -0.37
N SER A 15 -18.44 25.92 -1.60
CA SER A 15 -17.09 25.44 -1.90
C SER A 15 -16.94 23.91 -1.74
N ASN A 16 -18.01 23.16 -1.80
CA ASN A 16 -17.93 21.71 -1.89
C ASN A 16 -17.61 21.29 -3.34
N LEU A 17 -16.69 20.35 -3.50
CA LEU A 17 -16.36 19.76 -4.81
C LEU A 17 -17.55 18.95 -5.33
N THR A 18 -18.21 19.38 -6.42
CA THR A 18 -19.38 18.70 -6.99
C THR A 18 -19.04 17.75 -8.12
N THR A 19 -17.98 18.07 -8.88
CA THR A 19 -17.51 17.20 -9.98
C THR A 19 -16.01 17.31 -10.11
N LEU A 20 -15.36 16.18 -10.27
CA LEU A 20 -13.99 16.05 -10.71
C LEU A 20 -14.03 15.44 -12.11
N LYS A 21 -13.33 16.04 -13.09
CA LYS A 21 -13.12 15.47 -14.40
C LYS A 21 -11.62 15.30 -14.63
N ASP A 22 -11.21 14.08 -14.88
CA ASP A 22 -9.80 13.73 -15.02
C ASP A 22 -9.24 13.95 -16.44
N GLY A 23 -7.95 13.64 -16.64
CA GLY A 23 -7.26 13.82 -17.90
C GLY A 23 -7.81 13.01 -19.06
N ASN A 24 -8.50 11.91 -18.82
CA ASN A 24 -9.20 11.09 -19.82
C ASN A 24 -10.61 11.58 -20.09
N GLY A 25 -11.10 12.53 -19.28
CA GLY A 25 -12.46 13.09 -19.38
C GLY A 25 -13.50 12.31 -18.59
N VAL A 26 -13.08 11.33 -17.78
CA VAL A 26 -13.96 10.62 -16.84
C VAL A 26 -14.37 11.56 -15.72
N THR A 27 -15.65 11.50 -15.32
CA THR A 27 -16.19 12.35 -14.25
C THR A 27 -16.56 11.53 -13.03
N THR A 28 -16.23 12.09 -11.85
CA THR A 28 -16.76 11.67 -10.56
C THR A 28 -17.59 12.80 -9.99
N ASP A 29 -18.85 12.54 -9.66
CA ASP A 29 -19.79 13.52 -9.12
C ASP A 29 -19.99 13.30 -7.63
N TYR A 30 -20.07 14.39 -6.85
CA TYR A 30 -20.20 14.38 -5.39
C TYR A 30 -21.46 15.13 -4.97
N THR A 31 -22.18 14.58 -4.00
CA THR A 31 -23.33 15.23 -3.39
C THR A 31 -23.15 15.34 -1.88
N TYR A 32 -23.72 16.39 -1.31
CA TYR A 32 -23.55 16.74 0.10
C TYR A 32 -24.91 16.91 0.80
N ASP A 33 -24.92 16.63 2.10
CA ASP A 33 -26.09 16.90 2.93
C ASP A 33 -26.15 18.37 3.37
N ALA A 34 -27.18 18.72 4.15
CA ALA A 34 -27.39 20.10 4.63
C ALA A 34 -26.28 20.62 5.58
N LEU A 35 -25.43 19.74 6.12
CA LEU A 35 -24.27 20.07 6.95
C LEU A 35 -22.95 20.06 6.17
N ASN A 36 -23.01 20.02 4.82
CA ASN A 36 -21.87 19.92 3.90
C ASN A 36 -21.01 18.66 4.12
N ARG A 37 -21.62 17.56 4.60
CA ARG A 37 -20.95 16.26 4.67
C ARG A 37 -21.22 15.50 3.37
N LEU A 38 -20.24 14.74 2.87
CA LEU A 38 -20.39 13.92 1.66
C LEU A 38 -21.53 12.91 1.86
N ALA A 39 -22.63 13.08 1.12
CA ALA A 39 -23.77 12.18 1.20
C ALA A 39 -23.66 11.02 0.20
N ALA A 40 -23.13 11.28 -0.99
CA ALA A 40 -22.82 10.25 -1.97
C ALA A 40 -21.79 10.75 -2.99
N TYR A 41 -21.14 9.80 -3.66
CA TYR A 41 -20.45 10.08 -4.91
C TYR A 41 -20.87 9.10 -5.99
N ARG A 42 -20.80 9.53 -7.24
CA ARG A 42 -21.00 8.72 -8.43
C ARG A 42 -19.69 8.59 -9.17
N ASP A 43 -19.25 7.37 -9.41
CA ASP A 43 -17.99 7.03 -10.08
C ASP A 43 -18.10 7.12 -11.61
N GLY A 44 -16.99 6.82 -12.31
CA GLY A 44 -16.87 6.91 -13.76
C GLY A 44 -17.74 5.91 -14.53
N ASN A 45 -18.16 4.81 -13.91
CA ASN A 45 -19.10 3.82 -14.46
C ASN A 45 -20.56 4.16 -14.11
N GLY A 46 -20.80 5.19 -13.30
CA GLY A 46 -22.11 5.62 -12.84
C GLY A 46 -22.60 4.93 -11.56
N GLY A 47 -21.77 4.12 -10.91
CA GLY A 47 -22.03 3.52 -9.62
C GLY A 47 -22.15 4.58 -8.51
N ILE A 48 -23.07 4.40 -7.55
CA ILE A 48 -23.29 5.37 -6.46
C ILE A 48 -22.94 4.74 -5.14
N THR A 49 -21.94 5.32 -4.44
CA THR A 49 -21.65 5.01 -3.05
C THR A 49 -22.26 6.08 -2.16
N ALA A 50 -23.05 5.67 -1.17
CA ALA A 50 -23.75 6.57 -0.25
C ALA A 50 -23.21 6.47 1.19
N TYR A 51 -23.26 7.60 1.91
CA TYR A 51 -22.77 7.77 3.28
C TYR A 51 -23.87 8.26 4.19
N THR A 52 -23.97 7.72 5.40
CA THR A 52 -24.87 8.21 6.42
C THR A 52 -24.12 8.57 7.69
N TYR A 53 -24.69 9.48 8.44
CA TYR A 53 -24.05 10.05 9.64
C TYR A 53 -25.02 10.20 10.79
N ASP A 54 -24.53 10.14 12.01
CA ASP A 54 -25.30 10.48 13.20
C ASP A 54 -25.35 12.00 13.44
N ALA A 55 -26.04 12.38 14.53
CA ALA A 55 -26.20 13.80 14.92
C ALA A 55 -24.87 14.47 15.32
N LEU A 56 -23.83 13.70 15.66
CA LEU A 56 -22.47 14.18 15.98
C LEU A 56 -21.56 14.19 14.77
N SER A 57 -22.10 13.94 13.56
CA SER A 57 -21.38 13.88 12.28
C SER A 57 -20.39 12.71 12.20
N ARG A 58 -20.59 11.64 12.95
CA ARG A 58 -19.81 10.41 12.82
C ARG A 58 -20.44 9.54 11.74
N LEU A 59 -19.62 8.93 10.88
CA LEU A 59 -20.06 8.03 9.82
C LEU A 59 -20.75 6.79 10.42
N THR A 60 -22.00 6.54 10.07
CA THR A 60 -22.77 5.38 10.59
C THR A 60 -22.95 4.27 9.58
N ALA A 61 -22.92 4.57 8.27
CA ALA A 61 -22.90 3.53 7.24
C ALA A 61 -22.34 4.03 5.91
N ILE A 62 -21.79 3.08 5.16
CA ILE A 62 -21.43 3.20 3.74
C ILE A 62 -22.25 2.16 2.98
N THR A 63 -22.93 2.60 1.90
CA THR A 63 -23.65 1.69 1.00
C THR A 63 -23.00 1.74 -0.39
N THR A 64 -22.57 0.60 -0.89
CA THR A 64 -21.89 0.47 -2.19
C THR A 64 -22.90 0.55 -3.36
N PRO A 65 -22.44 0.69 -4.62
CA PRO A 65 -23.30 0.67 -5.81
C PRO A 65 -24.17 -0.60 -5.96
N GLU A 66 -23.74 -1.73 -5.46
CA GLU A 66 -24.51 -2.99 -5.41
C GLU A 66 -25.50 -3.05 -4.23
N GLY A 67 -25.53 -2.01 -3.38
CA GLY A 67 -26.42 -1.94 -2.23
C GLY A 67 -25.92 -2.67 -0.98
N LEU A 68 -24.65 -3.11 -0.98
CA LEU A 68 -24.02 -3.70 0.17
C LEU A 68 -23.73 -2.61 1.20
N THR A 69 -24.06 -2.85 2.46
CA THR A 69 -23.93 -1.83 3.52
C THR A 69 -22.98 -2.30 4.61
N GLU A 70 -21.96 -1.47 4.91
CA GLU A 70 -21.13 -1.57 6.10
C GLU A 70 -21.60 -0.52 7.11
N SER A 71 -21.73 -0.87 8.39
CA SER A 71 -22.20 0.04 9.43
C SER A 71 -21.26 0.12 10.64
N TYR A 72 -21.27 1.29 11.30
CA TYR A 72 -20.36 1.67 12.37
C TYR A 72 -21.11 2.10 13.61
N GLY A 73 -20.73 1.54 14.77
CA GLY A 73 -21.27 1.92 16.07
C GLY A 73 -20.22 2.64 16.91
N TYR A 74 -20.68 3.56 17.76
CA TYR A 74 -19.81 4.38 18.59
C TYR A 74 -20.31 4.48 20.01
N ASP A 75 -19.42 4.65 20.97
CA ASP A 75 -19.77 5.00 22.33
C ASP A 75 -20.02 6.54 22.49
N ALA A 76 -20.39 6.93 23.71
CA ALA A 76 -20.64 8.34 24.03
C ALA A 76 -19.37 9.22 23.95
N ALA A 77 -18.19 8.65 24.08
CA ALA A 77 -16.91 9.36 23.98
C ALA A 77 -16.44 9.50 22.52
N GLY A 78 -17.08 8.77 21.58
CA GLY A 78 -16.74 8.79 20.17
C GLY A 78 -15.83 7.66 19.72
N ASN A 79 -15.50 6.70 20.57
CA ASN A 79 -14.73 5.53 20.17
C ASN A 79 -15.58 4.62 19.29
N LEU A 80 -15.00 4.06 18.24
CA LEU A 80 -15.63 3.06 17.36
C LEU A 80 -15.80 1.75 18.14
N THR A 81 -17.04 1.35 18.45
CA THR A 81 -17.31 0.14 19.23
C THR A 81 -17.71 -1.08 18.40
N SER A 82 -18.15 -0.86 17.15
CA SER A 82 -18.50 -1.96 16.24
C SER A 82 -18.37 -1.56 14.78
N VAL A 83 -18.00 -2.55 13.97
CA VAL A 83 -18.11 -2.52 12.50
C VAL A 83 -18.90 -3.76 12.10
N THR A 84 -20.00 -3.57 11.36
CA THR A 84 -20.79 -4.66 10.80
C THR A 84 -20.65 -4.63 9.28
N ASP A 85 -20.16 -5.71 8.68
CA ASP A 85 -19.98 -5.83 7.24
C ASP A 85 -21.31 -6.08 6.50
N ALA A 86 -21.24 -6.13 5.18
CA ALA A 86 -22.40 -6.33 4.31
C ALA A 86 -23.08 -7.72 4.47
N LEU A 87 -22.42 -8.68 5.09
CA LEU A 87 -22.97 -10.00 5.43
C LEU A 87 -23.60 -10.03 6.82
N GLY A 88 -23.60 -8.88 7.53
CA GLY A 88 -24.12 -8.77 8.89
C GLY A 88 -23.14 -9.30 9.96
N GLN A 89 -21.89 -9.55 9.59
CA GLN A 89 -20.86 -10.01 10.52
C GLN A 89 -20.29 -8.82 11.28
N THR A 90 -20.32 -8.88 12.62
CA THR A 90 -19.94 -7.76 13.46
C THR A 90 -18.64 -8.03 14.20
N THR A 91 -17.66 -7.13 14.02
CA THR A 91 -16.47 -7.00 14.85
C THR A 91 -16.72 -5.93 15.91
N THR A 92 -16.38 -6.20 17.18
CA THR A 92 -16.53 -5.23 18.27
C THR A 92 -15.19 -4.88 18.92
N TYR A 93 -15.12 -3.65 19.46
CA TYR A 93 -13.93 -3.08 20.07
C TYR A 93 -14.25 -2.59 21.48
N GLY A 94 -13.39 -2.89 22.44
CA GLY A 94 -13.48 -2.40 23.80
C GLY A 94 -12.31 -1.50 24.16
N TYR A 95 -12.57 -0.52 25.02
CA TYR A 95 -11.61 0.52 25.37
C TYR A 95 -11.45 0.65 26.88
N ASP A 96 -10.28 1.10 27.32
CA ASP A 96 -10.04 1.48 28.71
C ASP A 96 -10.50 2.94 28.99
N LYS A 97 -10.27 3.40 30.21
CA LYS A 97 -10.65 4.77 30.64
C LYS A 97 -9.80 5.86 29.97
N LEU A 98 -8.70 5.52 29.31
CA LEU A 98 -7.84 6.42 28.56
C LEU A 98 -8.12 6.35 27.04
N TYR A 99 -9.24 5.66 26.65
CA TYR A 99 -9.67 5.49 25.26
C TYR A 99 -8.69 4.65 24.41
N ARG A 100 -7.86 3.82 25.04
CA ARG A 100 -6.99 2.88 24.33
C ARG A 100 -7.76 1.57 24.11
N MET A 101 -7.66 1.01 22.89
CA MET A 101 -8.32 -0.25 22.55
C MET A 101 -7.69 -1.42 23.32
N ILE A 102 -8.47 -2.07 24.18
CA ILE A 102 -8.02 -3.19 25.00
C ILE A 102 -8.56 -4.55 24.54
N THR A 103 -9.59 -4.57 23.71
CA THR A 103 -10.14 -5.81 23.13
C THR A 103 -10.63 -5.60 21.71
N THR A 104 -10.43 -6.62 20.89
CA THR A 104 -11.11 -6.81 19.59
C THR A 104 -11.82 -8.14 19.62
N THR A 105 -13.11 -8.19 19.28
CA THR A 105 -13.87 -9.45 19.19
C THR A 105 -14.34 -9.62 17.75
N SER A 106 -13.91 -10.71 17.10
CA SER A 106 -14.34 -11.04 15.74
C SER A 106 -15.81 -11.47 15.69
N PRO A 107 -16.45 -11.54 14.52
CA PRO A 107 -17.83 -12.04 14.35
C PRO A 107 -18.03 -13.47 14.87
N MET A 108 -16.99 -14.28 14.88
CA MET A 108 -17.01 -15.65 15.39
C MET A 108 -16.75 -15.73 16.90
N GLY A 109 -16.66 -14.59 17.59
CA GLY A 109 -16.42 -14.52 19.03
C GLY A 109 -14.95 -14.70 19.46
N ALA A 110 -14.02 -14.74 18.53
CA ALA A 110 -12.59 -14.77 18.84
C ALA A 110 -12.15 -13.43 19.43
N VAL A 111 -11.52 -13.43 20.62
CA VAL A 111 -11.15 -12.22 21.35
C VAL A 111 -9.65 -12.07 21.41
N GLU A 112 -9.15 -10.92 20.92
CA GLU A 112 -7.78 -10.45 21.17
C GLU A 112 -7.78 -9.41 22.28
N LYS A 113 -6.73 -9.39 23.10
CA LYS A 113 -6.58 -8.44 24.21
C LYS A 113 -5.24 -7.75 24.17
N TYR A 114 -5.25 -6.46 24.55
CA TYR A 114 -4.06 -5.60 24.57
C TYR A 114 -3.89 -4.98 25.95
N THR A 115 -2.64 -4.88 26.39
CA THR A 115 -2.27 -4.10 27.58
C THR A 115 -1.21 -3.06 27.20
N TYR A 116 -1.17 -1.98 27.96
CA TYR A 116 -0.32 -0.83 27.67
C TYR A 116 0.46 -0.42 28.92
N ASP A 117 1.60 0.19 28.71
CA ASP A 117 2.30 0.91 29.76
C ASP A 117 1.72 2.32 29.97
N ARG A 118 2.38 3.12 30.82
CA ARG A 118 2.00 4.52 31.12
C ARG A 118 2.26 5.48 29.93
N HIS A 119 2.99 5.08 28.90
CA HIS A 119 3.33 5.88 27.71
C HIS A 119 2.54 5.43 26.47
N ASP A 120 1.44 4.67 26.68
CA ASP A 120 0.57 4.13 25.63
C ASP A 120 1.26 3.13 24.67
N VAL A 121 2.40 2.53 25.10
CA VAL A 121 3.05 1.47 24.35
C VAL A 121 2.45 0.12 24.72
N VAL A 122 2.14 -0.72 23.72
CA VAL A 122 1.62 -2.08 23.93
C VAL A 122 2.66 -2.92 24.65
N THR A 123 2.28 -3.51 25.80
CA THR A 123 3.13 -4.39 26.62
C THR A 123 2.74 -5.86 26.52
N SER A 124 1.49 -6.16 26.15
CA SER A 124 1.12 -7.52 25.79
C SER A 124 0.03 -7.56 24.72
N VAL A 125 0.05 -8.64 23.94
CA VAL A 125 -1.05 -9.05 23.05
C VAL A 125 -1.41 -10.48 23.40
N THR A 126 -2.68 -10.72 23.70
CA THR A 126 -3.23 -12.09 23.89
C THR A 126 -4.10 -12.40 22.69
N ASP A 127 -3.77 -13.46 21.95
CA ASP A 127 -4.57 -13.89 20.80
C ASP A 127 -5.86 -14.63 21.23
N ALA A 128 -6.68 -14.97 20.26
CA ALA A 128 -7.95 -15.66 20.48
C ALA A 128 -7.82 -17.07 21.08
N LEU A 129 -6.66 -17.68 21.01
CA LEU A 129 -6.35 -18.99 21.61
C LEU A 129 -5.80 -18.85 23.03
N GLY A 130 -5.61 -17.61 23.51
CA GLY A 130 -5.05 -17.31 24.82
C GLY A 130 -3.51 -17.28 24.85
N ASN A 131 -2.86 -17.36 23.69
CA ASN A 131 -1.41 -17.24 23.61
C ASN A 131 -0.99 -15.79 23.86
N VAL A 132 0.02 -15.57 24.69
CA VAL A 132 0.45 -14.22 25.10
C VAL A 132 1.82 -13.89 24.52
N THR A 133 1.89 -12.82 23.75
CA THR A 133 3.13 -12.17 23.36
C THR A 133 3.39 -11.00 24.32
N LEU A 134 4.59 -10.92 24.89
CA LEU A 134 4.98 -9.85 25.82
C LEU A 134 6.04 -8.95 25.19
N TYR A 135 5.92 -7.66 25.46
CA TYR A 135 6.89 -6.65 25.02
C TYR A 135 7.49 -5.95 26.26
N THR A 136 8.80 -5.85 26.30
CA THR A 136 9.52 -5.01 27.26
C THR A 136 9.96 -3.76 26.52
N VAL A 137 9.68 -2.61 27.08
CA VAL A 137 10.05 -1.32 26.51
C VAL A 137 11.02 -0.59 27.41
N ASP A 138 11.88 0.24 26.84
CA ASP A 138 12.78 1.12 27.57
C ASP A 138 12.07 2.42 28.01
N ALA A 139 12.85 3.34 28.62
CA ALA A 139 12.32 4.63 29.08
C ALA A 139 11.85 5.56 27.93
N ASN A 140 12.27 5.30 26.68
CA ASN A 140 11.90 6.03 25.47
C ASN A 140 10.69 5.40 24.74
N GLY A 141 10.17 4.28 25.25
CA GLY A 141 9.06 3.54 24.64
C GLY A 141 9.50 2.59 23.52
N GLN A 142 10.80 2.31 23.36
CA GLN A 142 11.30 1.38 22.35
C GLN A 142 11.23 -0.05 22.87
N VAL A 143 10.78 -0.98 22.02
CA VAL A 143 10.72 -2.41 22.36
C VAL A 143 12.14 -2.99 22.42
N THR A 144 12.62 -3.32 23.60
CA THR A 144 13.93 -3.95 23.79
C THR A 144 13.86 -5.49 23.82
N LYS A 145 12.66 -6.05 24.06
CA LYS A 145 12.44 -7.48 24.05
C LYS A 145 11.02 -7.81 23.62
N LYS A 146 10.89 -8.78 22.72
CA LYS A 146 9.63 -9.44 22.37
C LYS A 146 9.72 -10.90 22.80
N ARG A 147 8.86 -11.32 23.75
CA ARG A 147 8.76 -12.71 24.17
C ARG A 147 7.53 -13.35 23.53
N GLN A 148 7.72 -14.43 22.81
CA GLN A 148 6.69 -15.20 22.16
C GLN A 148 5.94 -16.11 23.16
N PRO A 149 4.75 -16.65 22.79
CA PRO A 149 3.96 -17.54 23.66
C PRO A 149 4.70 -18.82 24.07
N ASP A 150 5.57 -19.34 23.23
CA ASP A 150 6.43 -20.50 23.51
C ASP A 150 7.56 -20.21 24.51
N GLY A 151 7.72 -18.94 24.91
CA GLY A 151 8.72 -18.46 25.83
C GLY A 151 10.00 -17.95 25.19
N GLU A 152 10.15 -18.15 23.89
CA GLU A 152 11.28 -17.66 23.12
C GLU A 152 11.28 -16.12 23.01
N SER A 153 12.46 -15.53 22.85
CA SER A 153 12.59 -14.07 22.89
C SER A 153 13.50 -13.53 21.81
N TYR A 154 13.05 -12.45 21.18
CA TYR A 154 13.88 -11.56 20.38
C TYR A 154 14.34 -10.39 21.25
N LEU A 155 15.60 -9.97 21.11
CA LEU A 155 16.16 -8.79 21.76
C LEU A 155 16.49 -7.74 20.71
N TYR A 156 16.31 -6.48 21.09
CA TYR A 156 16.56 -5.33 20.22
C TYR A 156 17.44 -4.33 20.96
N THR A 157 18.43 -3.80 20.28
CA THR A 157 19.30 -2.75 20.80
C THR A 157 19.22 -1.51 19.95
N TYR A 158 19.44 -0.35 20.58
CA TYR A 158 19.30 0.95 19.92
C TYR A 158 20.47 1.85 20.28
N ASP A 159 20.78 2.80 19.42
CA ASP A 159 21.78 3.82 19.71
C ASP A 159 21.17 5.02 20.49
N ALA A 160 22.01 5.99 20.79
CA ALA A 160 21.62 7.17 21.57
C ALA A 160 20.59 8.08 20.87
N VAL A 161 20.42 7.96 19.54
CA VAL A 161 19.42 8.67 18.75
C VAL A 161 18.26 7.76 18.34
N GLN A 162 18.11 6.62 19.03
CA GLN A 162 16.97 5.70 18.96
C GLN A 162 16.88 4.89 17.65
N ARG A 163 17.98 4.69 16.92
CA ARG A 163 18.02 3.82 15.74
C ARG A 163 18.32 2.39 16.17
N LEU A 164 17.67 1.41 15.53
CA LEU A 164 17.89 -0.02 15.79
C LEU A 164 19.31 -0.44 15.38
N THR A 165 20.14 -0.84 16.34
CA THR A 165 21.53 -1.26 16.09
C THR A 165 21.73 -2.77 16.12
N GLY A 166 20.79 -3.52 16.69
CA GLY A 166 20.92 -4.97 16.75
C GLY A 166 19.60 -5.69 16.97
N ILE A 167 19.54 -6.90 16.43
CA ILE A 167 18.48 -7.88 16.66
C ILE A 167 19.13 -9.20 17.04
N THR A 168 18.76 -9.76 18.20
CA THR A 168 19.13 -11.12 18.58
C THR A 168 17.91 -12.02 18.52
N THR A 169 17.98 -13.10 17.75
CA THR A 169 16.91 -14.11 17.64
C THR A 169 16.89 -15.03 18.86
N PRO A 170 15.83 -15.85 19.06
CA PRO A 170 15.79 -16.86 20.12
C PRO A 170 16.95 -17.87 20.09
N LEU A 171 17.49 -18.15 18.93
CA LEU A 171 18.63 -19.05 18.74
C LEU A 171 19.99 -18.36 19.02
N GLY A 172 19.98 -17.08 19.41
CA GLY A 172 21.19 -16.30 19.65
C GLY A 172 21.86 -15.76 18.39
N TYR A 173 21.21 -15.85 17.21
CA TYR A 173 21.74 -15.24 16.00
C TYR A 173 21.59 -13.72 16.07
N GLU A 174 22.69 -13.02 15.82
CA GLU A 174 22.72 -11.57 15.86
C GLU A 174 22.74 -10.98 14.45
N THR A 175 22.01 -9.87 14.28
CA THR A 175 22.13 -8.98 13.13
C THR A 175 22.43 -7.59 13.66
N ALA A 176 23.52 -6.98 13.21
CA ALA A 176 23.94 -5.64 13.61
C ALA A 176 23.80 -4.64 12.46
N PHE A 177 23.53 -3.37 12.81
CA PHE A 177 23.41 -2.27 11.87
C PHE A 177 24.27 -1.09 12.29
N THR A 178 24.94 -0.47 11.33
CA THR A 178 25.60 0.82 11.51
C THR A 178 25.01 1.87 10.59
N TYR A 179 25.10 3.13 10.99
CA TYR A 179 24.41 4.22 10.31
C TYR A 179 25.34 5.40 10.00
N SER A 180 25.01 6.12 8.92
CA SER A 180 25.55 7.46 8.68
C SER A 180 25.02 8.48 9.71
N ASN A 181 25.58 9.69 9.70
CA ASN A 181 25.00 10.82 10.45
C ASN A 181 23.62 11.23 9.87
N GLY A 182 23.31 10.87 8.62
CA GLY A 182 22.04 11.13 7.93
C GLY A 182 20.98 10.04 8.12
N ASN A 183 21.24 9.04 9.01
CA ASN A 183 20.37 7.89 9.29
C ASN A 183 20.34 6.80 8.22
N ASP A 184 21.18 6.85 7.20
CA ASP A 184 21.29 5.77 6.22
C ASP A 184 22.01 4.58 6.83
N ILE A 185 21.57 3.36 6.54
CA ILE A 185 22.28 2.14 6.94
C ILE A 185 23.55 2.02 6.12
N LEU A 186 24.71 2.04 6.76
CA LEU A 186 26.01 1.86 6.09
C LEU A 186 26.44 0.40 6.03
N VAL A 187 26.17 -0.35 7.09
CA VAL A 187 26.55 -1.76 7.18
C VAL A 187 25.45 -2.54 7.87
N LYS A 188 25.14 -3.69 7.32
CA LYS A 188 24.40 -4.77 7.97
C LYS A 188 25.35 -5.95 8.14
N GLN A 189 25.51 -6.44 9.37
CA GLN A 189 26.32 -7.61 9.69
C GLN A 189 25.43 -8.75 10.17
N ASP A 190 25.66 -9.96 9.69
CA ASP A 190 24.93 -11.14 10.13
C ASP A 190 25.68 -11.89 11.27
N ASN A 191 25.08 -12.96 11.76
CA ASN A 191 25.63 -13.79 12.85
C ASN A 191 26.90 -14.59 12.51
N LEU A 192 27.36 -14.52 11.27
CA LEU A 192 28.62 -15.12 10.79
C LEU A 192 29.67 -14.05 10.49
N ASP A 193 29.49 -12.84 11.00
CA ASP A 193 30.33 -11.66 10.76
C ASP A 193 30.40 -11.25 9.28
N ARG A 194 29.51 -11.72 8.44
CA ARG A 194 29.45 -11.32 7.03
C ARG A 194 28.75 -9.98 6.92
N THR A 195 29.33 -9.06 6.17
CA THR A 195 28.83 -7.70 6.02
C THR A 195 28.21 -7.46 4.65
N THR A 196 27.09 -6.75 4.63
CA THR A 196 26.57 -6.07 3.45
C THR A 196 26.79 -4.59 3.65
N GLU A 197 27.44 -3.92 2.72
CA GLU A 197 27.76 -2.49 2.79
C GLU A 197 26.91 -1.70 1.81
N TYR A 198 26.55 -0.48 2.21
CA TYR A 198 25.66 0.40 1.45
C TYR A 198 26.33 1.77 1.31
N THR A 199 26.26 2.37 0.12
CA THR A 199 26.68 3.75 -0.09
C THR A 199 25.54 4.58 -0.63
N TYR A 200 25.60 5.88 -0.37
CA TYR A 200 24.54 6.82 -0.71
C TYR A 200 25.12 8.11 -1.28
N ASP A 201 24.34 8.79 -2.10
CA ASP A 201 24.67 10.13 -2.55
C ASP A 201 24.25 11.21 -1.51
N ILE A 202 24.50 12.48 -1.84
CA ILE A 202 24.16 13.61 -0.96
C ILE A 202 22.66 13.81 -0.75
N MET A 203 21.81 13.19 -1.57
CA MET A 203 20.35 13.19 -1.46
C MET A 203 19.82 11.96 -0.72
N HIS A 204 20.70 11.18 -0.10
CA HIS A 204 20.38 9.91 0.62
C HIS A 204 19.82 8.82 -0.29
N ARG A 205 20.11 8.83 -1.59
CA ARG A 205 19.72 7.77 -2.51
C ARG A 205 20.81 6.70 -2.54
N LEU A 206 20.43 5.42 -2.51
CA LEU A 206 21.35 4.28 -2.52
C LEU A 206 22.15 4.25 -3.83
N THR A 207 23.47 4.34 -3.78
CA THR A 207 24.36 4.32 -4.96
C THR A 207 25.06 2.98 -5.15
N SER A 208 25.32 2.23 -4.09
CA SER A 208 25.81 0.85 -4.22
C SER A 208 25.44 -0.03 -3.05
N VAL A 209 25.41 -1.34 -3.32
CA VAL A 209 25.36 -2.42 -2.34
C VAL A 209 26.52 -3.35 -2.63
N THR A 210 27.37 -3.60 -1.61
CA THR A 210 28.39 -4.65 -1.67
C THR A 210 27.93 -5.82 -0.83
N ASP A 211 27.78 -6.98 -1.43
CA ASP A 211 27.38 -8.21 -0.74
C ASP A 211 28.54 -8.82 0.07
N PRO A 212 28.29 -9.81 0.94
CA PRO A 212 29.34 -10.44 1.74
C PRO A 212 30.44 -11.15 0.94
N GLU A 213 30.20 -11.50 -0.30
CA GLU A 213 31.17 -12.14 -1.20
C GLU A 213 31.98 -11.08 -2.00
N GLY A 214 31.69 -9.78 -1.80
CA GLY A 214 32.36 -8.67 -2.46
C GLY A 214 31.75 -8.30 -3.82
N GLY A 215 30.63 -8.88 -4.19
CA GLY A 215 29.86 -8.47 -5.37
C GLY A 215 29.25 -7.10 -5.19
N VAL A 216 29.41 -6.20 -6.17
CA VAL A 216 28.92 -4.82 -6.10
C VAL A 216 27.80 -4.59 -7.10
N THR A 217 26.63 -4.22 -6.59
CA THR A 217 25.51 -3.71 -7.41
C THR A 217 25.47 -2.19 -7.28
N THR A 218 25.40 -1.47 -8.40
CA THR A 218 25.34 -0.01 -8.42
C THR A 218 24.04 0.51 -8.98
N TYR A 219 23.66 1.72 -8.54
CA TYR A 219 22.41 2.40 -8.89
C TYR A 219 22.70 3.82 -9.38
N GLY A 220 22.21 4.16 -10.58
CA GLY A 220 22.26 5.49 -11.14
C GLY A 220 20.88 6.16 -11.09
N TYR A 221 20.88 7.50 -11.10
CA TYR A 221 19.65 8.29 -11.02
C TYR A 221 19.68 9.43 -12.03
N ASP A 222 18.52 9.78 -12.54
CA ASP A 222 18.36 10.98 -13.38
C ASP A 222 18.33 12.27 -12.52
N GLU A 223 18.26 13.43 -13.16
CA GLU A 223 18.23 14.75 -12.49
C GLU A 223 16.99 14.93 -11.59
N ARG A 224 15.90 14.20 -11.84
CA ARG A 224 14.66 14.25 -11.06
C ARG A 224 14.64 13.24 -9.90
N GLY A 225 15.63 12.34 -9.85
CA GLY A 225 15.79 11.35 -8.81
C GLY A 225 15.17 9.98 -9.15
N ASN A 226 14.72 9.77 -10.37
CA ASN A 226 14.30 8.45 -10.83
C ASN A 226 15.50 7.55 -11.04
N GLN A 227 15.40 6.27 -10.68
CA GLN A 227 16.47 5.30 -10.90
C GLN A 227 16.66 5.05 -12.40
N SER A 228 17.74 5.55 -12.99
CA SER A 228 18.04 5.48 -14.43
C SER A 228 18.88 4.30 -14.83
N GLU A 229 19.60 3.68 -13.89
CA GLU A 229 20.50 2.55 -14.16
C GLU A 229 20.61 1.62 -12.94
N VAL A 230 20.71 0.32 -13.19
CA VAL A 230 21.16 -0.70 -12.23
C VAL A 230 22.22 -1.54 -12.92
N THR A 231 23.40 -1.66 -12.31
CA THR A 231 24.44 -2.58 -12.78
C THR A 231 24.68 -3.63 -11.69
N ASP A 232 24.53 -4.91 -12.03
CA ASP A 232 24.74 -6.00 -11.10
C ASP A 232 26.24 -6.31 -10.87
N ALA A 233 26.53 -7.21 -9.95
CA ALA A 233 27.89 -7.61 -9.59
C ALA A 233 28.66 -8.31 -10.72
N LEU A 234 28.00 -8.73 -11.79
CA LEU A 234 28.60 -9.30 -12.97
C LEU A 234 28.85 -8.27 -14.09
N GLY A 235 28.42 -7.01 -13.87
CA GLY A 235 28.56 -5.91 -14.81
C GLY A 235 27.42 -5.83 -15.83
N TYR A 236 26.31 -6.55 -15.63
CA TYR A 236 25.13 -6.41 -16.46
C TYR A 236 24.34 -5.19 -16.06
N SER A 237 24.02 -4.30 -17.03
CA SER A 237 23.32 -3.06 -16.78
C SER A 237 21.92 -3.05 -17.38
N TRP A 238 20.95 -2.61 -16.57
CA TRP A 238 19.60 -2.24 -16.99
C TRP A 238 19.48 -0.73 -16.98
N ASN A 239 18.92 -0.15 -18.05
CA ASN A 239 18.68 1.26 -18.15
C ASN A 239 17.19 1.57 -18.23
N TYR A 240 16.77 2.64 -17.55
CA TYR A 240 15.38 3.06 -17.42
C TYR A 240 15.23 4.51 -17.89
N ALA A 241 14.18 4.78 -18.67
CA ALA A 241 13.81 6.14 -19.04
C ALA A 241 12.38 6.45 -18.55
N TYR A 242 12.15 7.74 -18.31
CA TYR A 242 10.91 8.22 -17.70
C TYR A 242 10.35 9.39 -18.50
N ASP A 243 9.02 9.57 -18.45
CA ASP A 243 8.36 10.75 -18.98
C ASP A 243 8.48 11.94 -17.99
N LYS A 244 7.82 13.06 -18.33
CA LYS A 244 7.92 14.30 -17.53
C LYS A 244 7.16 14.24 -16.20
N VAL A 245 6.36 13.20 -15.95
CA VAL A 245 5.64 12.96 -14.70
C VAL A 245 6.17 11.72 -13.97
N ASP A 246 7.43 11.35 -14.26
CA ASP A 246 8.18 10.29 -13.61
C ASP A 246 7.62 8.88 -13.78
N ARG A 247 6.83 8.62 -14.85
CA ARG A 247 6.41 7.29 -15.22
C ARG A 247 7.46 6.63 -16.11
N MET A 248 7.82 5.38 -15.82
CA MET A 248 8.81 4.62 -16.60
C MET A 248 8.27 4.34 -18.01
N THR A 249 8.93 4.84 -19.05
CA THR A 249 8.54 4.67 -20.44
C THR A 249 9.35 3.63 -21.18
N THR A 250 10.58 3.37 -20.72
CA THR A 250 11.49 2.45 -21.41
C THR A 250 12.33 1.67 -20.41
N VAL A 251 12.51 0.38 -20.68
CA VAL A 251 13.48 -0.49 -20.02
C VAL A 251 14.38 -1.07 -21.08
N THR A 252 15.70 -0.88 -20.96
CA THR A 252 16.71 -1.52 -21.79
C THR A 252 17.45 -2.56 -20.97
N ASP A 253 17.43 -3.81 -21.39
CA ASP A 253 18.12 -4.90 -20.70
C ASP A 253 19.62 -4.96 -21.06
N PRO A 254 20.44 -5.81 -20.38
CA PRO A 254 21.87 -5.93 -20.66
C PRO A 254 22.22 -6.40 -22.07
N GLU A 255 21.26 -6.96 -22.80
CA GLU A 255 21.43 -7.37 -24.20
C GLU A 255 20.98 -6.28 -25.20
N GLU A 256 20.81 -5.02 -24.70
CA GLU A 256 20.31 -3.87 -25.45
C GLU A 256 18.90 -4.03 -26.03
N LYS A 257 18.12 -4.96 -25.48
CA LYS A 257 16.72 -5.15 -25.87
C LYS A 257 15.82 -4.18 -25.13
N VAL A 258 15.02 -3.47 -25.91
CA VAL A 258 14.15 -2.40 -25.41
C VAL A 258 12.72 -2.89 -25.20
N THR A 259 12.15 -2.55 -24.05
CA THR A 259 10.72 -2.65 -23.76
C THR A 259 10.17 -1.23 -23.59
N ASP A 260 9.17 -0.84 -24.41
CA ASP A 260 8.50 0.44 -24.33
C ASP A 260 7.16 0.30 -23.62
N ILE A 261 6.82 1.27 -22.79
CA ILE A 261 5.58 1.34 -22.01
C ILE A 261 4.87 2.65 -22.37
N LEU A 262 3.62 2.56 -22.79
CA LEU A 262 2.79 3.72 -23.08
C LEU A 262 1.66 3.83 -22.06
N TYR A 263 1.35 5.06 -21.72
CA TYR A 263 0.32 5.40 -20.72
C TYR A 263 -0.78 6.28 -21.33
N ASP A 264 -1.97 6.18 -20.77
CA ASP A 264 -3.02 7.18 -20.98
C ASP A 264 -2.73 8.46 -20.15
N LYS A 265 -3.64 9.44 -20.24
CA LYS A 265 -3.44 10.74 -19.57
C LYS A 265 -3.53 10.68 -18.04
N VAL A 266 -4.11 9.63 -17.46
CA VAL A 266 -4.25 9.46 -16.00
C VAL A 266 -3.24 8.47 -15.43
N GLY A 267 -2.44 7.80 -16.28
CA GLY A 267 -1.34 6.93 -15.86
C GLY A 267 -1.59 5.44 -16.00
N ASN A 268 -2.71 5.01 -16.60
CA ASN A 268 -2.91 3.58 -16.89
C ASN A 268 -2.03 3.15 -18.06
N ILE A 269 -1.45 1.96 -17.99
CA ILE A 269 -0.66 1.38 -19.08
C ILE A 269 -1.60 0.97 -20.23
N VAL A 270 -1.51 1.62 -21.38
CA VAL A 270 -2.32 1.26 -22.57
C VAL A 270 -1.59 0.27 -23.48
N SER A 271 -0.26 0.23 -23.45
CA SER A 271 0.49 -0.82 -24.15
C SER A 271 1.88 -1.05 -23.59
N ILE A 272 2.36 -2.29 -23.73
CA ILE A 272 3.76 -2.69 -23.47
C ILE A 272 4.27 -3.36 -24.74
N LYS A 273 5.28 -2.73 -25.38
CA LYS A 273 5.97 -3.27 -26.56
C LYS A 273 7.30 -3.89 -26.11
N ARG A 274 7.41 -5.21 -26.22
CA ARG A 274 8.63 -5.96 -25.91
C ARG A 274 9.47 -6.21 -27.14
N PRO A 275 10.74 -6.62 -27.00
CA PRO A 275 11.64 -6.99 -28.10
C PRO A 275 10.97 -7.95 -29.07
N GLY A 276 11.21 -7.74 -30.39
CA GLY A 276 10.61 -8.53 -31.47
C GLY A 276 9.17 -8.12 -31.80
N GLU A 277 8.83 -6.84 -31.63
CA GLU A 277 7.54 -6.23 -31.98
C GLU A 277 6.33 -6.84 -31.21
N ARG A 278 6.58 -7.46 -30.07
CA ARG A 278 5.56 -8.14 -29.25
C ARG A 278 4.84 -7.11 -28.37
N THR A 279 3.71 -6.63 -28.85
CA THR A 279 2.89 -5.66 -28.14
C THR A 279 1.74 -6.33 -27.40
N THR A 280 1.60 -6.03 -26.10
CA THR A 280 0.40 -6.30 -25.32
C THR A 280 -0.33 -4.97 -25.11
N ALA A 281 -1.63 -4.91 -25.44
CA ALA A 281 -2.44 -3.70 -25.26
C ALA A 281 -3.54 -3.92 -24.22
N TYR A 282 -3.95 -2.83 -23.55
CA TYR A 282 -4.92 -2.83 -22.46
C TYR A 282 -6.03 -1.81 -22.75
N ALA A 283 -7.27 -2.17 -22.41
CA ALA A 283 -8.42 -1.29 -22.42
C ALA A 283 -9.07 -1.24 -21.04
N TYR A 284 -9.72 -0.13 -20.74
CA TYR A 284 -10.26 0.17 -19.42
C TYR A 284 -11.69 0.70 -19.51
N ASP A 285 -12.48 0.49 -18.45
CA ASP A 285 -13.77 1.13 -18.24
C ASP A 285 -13.64 2.52 -17.55
N GLY A 286 -14.77 3.10 -17.15
CA GLY A 286 -14.80 4.41 -16.50
C GLY A 286 -14.22 4.44 -15.08
N ASN A 287 -14.09 3.29 -14.41
CA ASN A 287 -13.44 3.16 -13.09
C ASN A 287 -12.00 2.65 -13.21
N TYR A 288 -11.49 2.56 -14.46
CA TYR A 288 -10.16 2.06 -14.79
C TYR A 288 -9.94 0.57 -14.49
N ASN A 289 -11.01 -0.23 -14.42
CA ASN A 289 -10.89 -1.69 -14.46
C ASN A 289 -10.46 -2.14 -15.85
N THR A 290 -9.52 -3.09 -15.93
CA THR A 290 -9.07 -3.63 -17.21
C THR A 290 -10.18 -4.43 -17.87
N THR A 291 -10.76 -3.93 -18.96
CA THR A 291 -11.86 -4.61 -19.70
C THR A 291 -11.37 -5.51 -20.81
N ALA A 292 -10.19 -5.24 -21.36
CA ALA A 292 -9.58 -6.13 -22.35
C ALA A 292 -8.06 -6.12 -22.29
N VAL A 293 -7.47 -7.29 -22.59
CA VAL A 293 -6.02 -7.44 -22.83
C VAL A 293 -5.87 -8.09 -24.20
N THR A 294 -5.13 -7.42 -25.09
CA THR A 294 -4.74 -7.99 -26.40
C THR A 294 -3.30 -8.47 -26.31
N ASP A 295 -3.07 -9.75 -26.54
CA ASP A 295 -1.73 -10.32 -26.50
C ASP A 295 -0.91 -9.98 -27.78
N PRO A 296 0.40 -10.29 -27.82
CA PRO A 296 1.25 -10.04 -28.99
C PRO A 296 0.87 -10.79 -30.28
N LYS A 297 -0.02 -11.79 -30.20
CA LYS A 297 -0.55 -12.51 -31.35
C LYS A 297 -1.88 -11.94 -31.83
N GLY A 298 -2.40 -10.93 -31.14
CA GLY A 298 -3.70 -10.31 -31.43
C GLY A 298 -4.89 -11.01 -30.77
N TYR A 299 -4.67 -11.97 -29.91
CA TYR A 299 -5.73 -12.60 -29.13
C TYR A 299 -6.25 -11.67 -28.05
N VAL A 300 -7.57 -11.54 -27.94
CA VAL A 300 -8.23 -10.63 -26.98
C VAL A 300 -8.85 -11.44 -25.85
N TYR A 301 -8.51 -11.08 -24.64
CA TYR A 301 -9.11 -11.56 -23.38
C TYR A 301 -10.00 -10.45 -22.84
N ASN A 302 -11.26 -10.70 -22.55
CA ASN A 302 -12.18 -9.71 -22.02
C ASN A 302 -12.53 -10.01 -20.56
N TYR A 303 -12.79 -8.92 -19.81
CA TYR A 303 -13.08 -8.95 -18.38
C TYR A 303 -14.33 -8.12 -18.10
N GLY A 304 -15.27 -8.67 -17.34
CA GLY A 304 -16.50 -8.02 -16.92
C GLY A 304 -16.52 -7.83 -15.41
N TYR A 305 -17.07 -6.72 -14.97
CA TYR A 305 -17.11 -6.31 -13.56
C TYR A 305 -18.54 -5.99 -13.13
N ASP A 306 -18.85 -6.16 -11.85
CA ASP A 306 -20.07 -5.64 -11.24
C ASP A 306 -19.90 -4.14 -10.91
N LYS A 307 -20.92 -3.53 -10.31
CA LYS A 307 -20.89 -2.10 -9.97
C LYS A 307 -19.99 -1.76 -8.78
N ASP A 308 -19.53 -2.76 -8.04
CA ASP A 308 -18.54 -2.62 -6.95
C ASP A 308 -17.11 -2.94 -7.43
N ASP A 309 -16.89 -2.93 -8.77
CA ASP A 309 -15.61 -3.19 -9.44
C ASP A 309 -15.04 -4.60 -9.17
N ARG A 310 -15.89 -5.58 -8.79
CA ARG A 310 -15.45 -6.97 -8.61
C ARG A 310 -15.56 -7.71 -9.94
N LEU A 311 -14.50 -8.45 -10.29
CA LEU A 311 -14.48 -9.28 -11.49
C LEU A 311 -15.61 -10.33 -11.44
N THR A 312 -16.47 -10.35 -12.45
CA THR A 312 -17.60 -11.28 -12.55
C THR A 312 -17.48 -12.23 -13.73
N LEU A 313 -16.73 -11.85 -14.76
CA LEU A 313 -16.64 -12.62 -15.99
C LEU A 313 -15.24 -12.49 -16.61
N THR A 314 -14.69 -13.59 -17.08
CA THR A 314 -13.57 -13.59 -18.03
C THR A 314 -13.98 -14.32 -19.31
N THR A 315 -13.57 -13.81 -20.47
CA THR A 315 -13.79 -14.43 -21.77
C THR A 315 -12.46 -14.59 -22.48
N ASP A 316 -12.12 -15.80 -22.88
CA ASP A 316 -10.89 -16.09 -23.61
C ASP A 316 -11.05 -15.82 -25.14
N PRO A 317 -9.97 -15.87 -25.93
CA PRO A 317 -10.04 -15.64 -27.40
C PRO A 317 -10.87 -16.66 -28.18
N LEU A 318 -11.25 -17.77 -27.56
CA LEU A 318 -12.11 -18.81 -28.13
C LEU A 318 -13.58 -18.63 -27.67
N GLU A 319 -13.92 -17.46 -27.10
CA GLU A 319 -15.24 -17.12 -26.55
C GLU A 319 -15.69 -18.01 -25.37
N GLN A 320 -14.72 -18.72 -24.73
CA GLN A 320 -15.03 -19.47 -23.52
C GLN A 320 -15.09 -18.52 -22.32
N THR A 321 -16.18 -18.62 -21.54
CA THR A 321 -16.43 -17.74 -20.40
C THR A 321 -16.26 -18.47 -19.08
N THR A 322 -15.69 -17.76 -18.09
CA THR A 322 -15.65 -18.19 -16.68
C THR A 322 -16.32 -17.10 -15.84
N GLY A 323 -17.36 -17.47 -15.09
CA GLY A 323 -18.04 -16.59 -14.12
C GLY A 323 -17.43 -16.74 -12.72
N TYR A 324 -17.51 -15.68 -11.90
CA TYR A 324 -16.97 -15.58 -10.53
C TYR A 324 -18.06 -15.13 -9.54
#